data_38251c246f053b7c2308a78262f5d76e
#
_entry.id   38251c246f053b7c2308a78262f5d76e
#
_cell.length_a   1.000
_cell.length_b   1.000
_cell.length_c   1.000
_cell.angle_alpha   90.00
_cell.angle_beta   90.00
_cell.angle_gamma   90.00
#
_symmetry.space_group_name_H-M   'P 1'
#
loop_
_entity.id
_entity.type
_entity.pdbx_description
1 polymer ?
#
loop_
_entity_poly.entity_id
_entity_poly.type
_entity_poly.pdbx_seq_one_letter_code
_entity_poly.pdbx_strand_id
1 'polypeptide(L)'
;MDKKTIILKVALELFSERGYAATSTRMISKQAAVSEGLIFRHYQNKDGLLKALYAEGISKIEELYEPMLKLEHPKVFLKQVLSIPFLIKENNFPIWRFFYNQQWYDPQLYRLTTKLLSDRVCDSFRLLDYKDPETETETFFVLLEGIISSVLLTKYNLTFAVVDNIMKKFDL
;
A
#
# COMPACT_ATOMS: atom_id res chain seq x y z
N MET A 1 3.88 -3.45 24.31
CA MET A 1 4.13 -2.52 23.19
C MET A 1 4.84 -1.30 23.79
N ASP A 2 5.92 -0.83 23.20
CA ASP A 2 6.62 0.36 23.72
C ASP A 2 5.84 1.66 23.39
N LYS A 3 6.17 2.74 24.08
CA LYS A 3 5.48 4.03 23.94
C LYS A 3 5.63 4.62 22.53
N LYS A 4 6.78 4.39 21.88
CA LYS A 4 7.06 4.85 20.52
C LYS A 4 6.09 4.21 19.53
N THR A 5 5.90 2.90 19.59
CA THR A 5 4.96 2.15 18.74
C THR A 5 3.50 2.56 19.00
N ILE A 6 3.11 2.78 20.27
CA ILE A 6 1.76 3.24 20.60
C ILE A 6 1.48 4.62 19.96
N ILE A 7 2.41 5.56 20.07
CA ILE A 7 2.30 6.90 19.48
C ILE A 7 2.09 6.78 17.95
N LEU A 8 2.90 5.95 17.28
CA LEU A 8 2.83 5.82 15.82
C LEU A 8 1.51 5.19 15.37
N LYS A 9 1.02 4.17 16.09
CA LYS A 9 -0.27 3.55 15.83
C LYS A 9 -1.42 4.55 15.98
N VAL A 10 -1.44 5.34 17.06
CA VAL A 10 -2.46 6.37 17.27
C VAL A 10 -2.37 7.48 16.23
N ALA A 11 -1.15 7.85 15.80
CA ALA A 11 -0.96 8.82 14.73
C ALA A 11 -1.55 8.29 13.41
N LEU A 12 -1.31 7.01 13.07
CA LEU A 12 -1.87 6.36 11.90
C LEU A 12 -3.42 6.38 11.92
N GLU A 13 -4.03 6.01 13.04
CA GLU A 13 -5.48 6.02 13.23
C GLU A 13 -6.05 7.43 12.99
N LEU A 14 -5.50 8.44 13.67
CA LEU A 14 -5.98 9.82 13.56
C LEU A 14 -5.75 10.44 12.17
N PHE A 15 -4.61 10.17 11.53
CA PHE A 15 -4.34 10.64 10.18
C PHE A 15 -5.27 9.98 9.15
N SER A 16 -5.60 8.70 9.35
CA SER A 16 -6.52 7.97 8.47
C SER A 16 -7.96 8.43 8.64
N GLU A 17 -8.40 8.74 9.86
CA GLU A 17 -9.79 9.12 10.16
C GLU A 17 -10.08 10.59 9.87
N ARG A 18 -9.15 11.48 10.22
CA ARG A 18 -9.36 12.95 10.22
C ARG A 18 -8.53 13.68 9.18
N GLY A 19 -7.58 12.99 8.58
CA GLY A 19 -6.57 13.57 7.71
C GLY A 19 -5.40 14.19 8.47
N TYR A 20 -4.28 14.34 7.77
CA TYR A 20 -3.06 14.90 8.34
C TYR A 20 -3.26 16.33 8.85
N ALA A 21 -3.88 17.21 8.06
CA ALA A 21 -4.04 18.64 8.39
C ALA A 21 -4.83 18.85 9.68
N ALA A 22 -5.92 18.12 9.88
CA ALA A 22 -6.82 18.25 11.02
C ALA A 22 -6.33 17.54 12.30
N THR A 23 -5.23 16.80 12.25
CA THR A 23 -4.65 16.08 13.39
C THR A 23 -3.50 16.88 14.01
N SER A 24 -3.48 17.04 15.34
CA SER A 24 -2.38 17.69 16.07
C SER A 24 -1.62 16.70 16.95
N THR A 25 -0.36 17.01 17.27
CA THR A 25 0.46 16.23 18.24
C THR A 25 -0.21 16.14 19.62
N ARG A 26 -0.93 17.20 20.03
CA ARG A 26 -1.71 17.19 21.26
C ARG A 26 -2.87 16.18 21.23
N MET A 27 -3.55 16.03 20.10
CA MET A 27 -4.60 14.99 19.95
C MET A 27 -4.00 13.60 20.04
N ILE A 28 -2.87 13.38 19.36
CA ILE A 28 -2.15 12.11 19.37
C ILE A 28 -1.68 11.77 20.80
N SER A 29 -1.07 12.73 21.51
CA SER A 29 -0.58 12.50 22.87
C SER A 29 -1.71 12.14 23.83
N LYS A 30 -2.85 12.84 23.73
CA LYS A 30 -4.04 12.56 24.55
C LYS A 30 -4.58 11.15 24.30
N GLN A 31 -4.73 10.74 23.03
CA GLN A 31 -5.25 9.42 22.68
C GLN A 31 -4.26 8.30 23.00
N ALA A 32 -2.96 8.55 22.83
CA ALA A 32 -1.88 7.60 23.17
C ALA A 32 -1.60 7.51 24.67
N ALA A 33 -2.26 8.32 25.50
CA ALA A 33 -2.02 8.45 26.95
C ALA A 33 -0.53 8.69 27.28
N VAL A 34 0.09 9.67 26.60
CA VAL A 34 1.48 10.09 26.81
C VAL A 34 1.58 11.62 26.88
N SER A 35 2.72 12.13 27.34
CA SER A 35 2.99 13.57 27.26
C SER A 35 3.32 13.96 25.80
N GLU A 36 2.95 15.17 25.40
CA GLU A 36 3.31 15.69 24.08
C GLU A 36 4.83 15.80 23.90
N GLY A 37 5.57 16.11 24.97
CA GLY A 37 7.03 16.11 25.01
C GLY A 37 7.65 14.75 24.65
N LEU A 38 6.95 13.64 24.92
CA LEU A 38 7.42 12.32 24.52
C LEU A 38 7.32 12.13 23.01
N ILE A 39 6.28 12.70 22.37
CA ILE A 39 6.16 12.71 20.91
C ILE A 39 7.32 13.50 20.28
N PHE A 40 7.58 14.70 20.79
CA PHE A 40 8.70 15.52 20.30
C PHE A 40 10.06 14.82 20.49
N ARG A 41 10.25 14.10 21.59
CA ARG A 41 11.48 13.35 21.83
C ARG A 41 11.68 12.21 20.82
N HIS A 42 10.62 11.50 20.40
CA HIS A 42 10.72 10.36 19.49
C HIS A 42 10.66 10.73 18.01
N TYR A 43 9.88 11.75 17.68
CA TYR A 43 9.51 12.08 16.30
C TYR A 43 9.78 13.54 15.92
N GLN A 44 10.24 14.37 16.85
CA GLN A 44 10.54 15.80 16.70
C GLN A 44 9.29 16.68 16.49
N ASN A 45 8.40 16.33 15.57
CA ASN A 45 7.18 17.06 15.23
C ASN A 45 6.18 16.14 14.51
N LYS A 46 5.06 16.72 14.04
CA LYS A 46 4.03 15.98 13.29
C LYS A 46 4.54 15.43 11.95
N ASP A 47 5.42 16.16 11.27
CA ASP A 47 6.04 15.68 10.01
C ASP A 47 6.96 14.49 10.28
N GLY A 48 7.66 14.45 11.42
CA GLY A 48 8.44 13.28 11.83
C GLY A 48 7.61 12.04 12.06
N LEU A 49 6.38 12.18 12.59
CA LEU A 49 5.41 11.08 12.68
C LEU A 49 4.99 10.61 11.29
N LEU A 50 4.68 11.53 10.38
CA LEU A 50 4.31 11.19 9.00
C LEU A 50 5.44 10.45 8.28
N LYS A 51 6.68 10.95 8.39
CA LYS A 51 7.86 10.29 7.82
C LYS A 51 8.08 8.88 8.39
N ALA A 52 7.84 8.70 9.70
CA ALA A 52 7.96 7.38 10.31
C ALA A 52 6.87 6.40 9.81
N LEU A 53 5.64 6.88 9.58
CA LEU A 53 4.59 6.08 8.96
C LEU A 53 4.94 5.73 7.52
N TYR A 54 5.50 6.66 6.75
CA TYR A 54 5.96 6.37 5.39
C TYR A 54 7.07 5.31 5.39
N ALA A 55 8.05 5.42 6.27
CA ALA A 55 9.10 4.42 6.37
C ALA A 55 8.55 3.03 6.74
N GLU A 56 7.60 2.94 7.67
CA GLU A 56 6.94 1.68 8.03
C GLU A 56 6.17 1.09 6.84
N GLY A 57 5.42 1.90 6.10
CA GLY A 57 4.65 1.44 4.96
C GLY A 57 5.53 1.01 3.79
N ILE A 58 6.59 1.77 3.48
CA ILE A 58 7.57 1.39 2.45
C ILE A 58 8.20 0.04 2.79
N SER A 59 8.63 -0.17 4.05
CA SER A 59 9.17 -1.46 4.49
C SER A 59 8.18 -2.62 4.27
N LYS A 60 6.88 -2.40 4.53
CA LYS A 60 5.85 -3.42 4.29
C LYS A 60 5.60 -3.69 2.81
N ILE A 61 5.72 -2.67 1.97
CA ILE A 61 5.65 -2.81 0.51
C ILE A 61 6.84 -3.63 0.00
N GLU A 62 8.04 -3.33 0.47
CA GLU A 62 9.26 -4.05 0.12
C GLU A 62 9.18 -5.52 0.55
N GLU A 63 8.78 -5.79 1.80
CA GLU A 63 8.55 -7.15 2.32
C GLU A 63 7.55 -7.95 1.46
N LEU A 64 6.52 -7.29 0.92
CA LEU A 64 5.51 -7.91 0.09
C LEU A 64 6.00 -8.16 -1.35
N TYR A 65 6.75 -7.21 -1.92
CA TYR A 65 7.18 -7.27 -3.32
C TYR A 65 8.44 -8.11 -3.52
N GLU A 66 9.37 -8.12 -2.56
CA GLU A 66 10.66 -8.81 -2.70
C GLU A 66 10.52 -10.28 -3.14
N PRO A 67 9.68 -11.13 -2.51
CA PRO A 67 9.52 -12.52 -2.96
C PRO A 67 8.87 -12.62 -4.34
N MET A 68 7.99 -11.68 -4.73
CA MET A 68 7.34 -11.69 -6.04
C MET A 68 8.32 -11.34 -7.15
N LEU A 69 9.18 -10.34 -6.92
CA LEU A 69 10.16 -9.89 -7.91
C LEU A 69 11.21 -10.96 -8.25
N LYS A 70 11.35 -11.99 -7.41
CA LYS A 70 12.20 -13.16 -7.64
C LYS A 70 11.56 -14.24 -8.52
N LEU A 71 10.26 -14.12 -8.84
CA LEU A 71 9.56 -15.07 -9.68
C LEU A 71 10.01 -14.91 -11.13
N GLU A 72 10.56 -15.97 -11.72
CA GLU A 72 11.11 -15.94 -13.09
C GLU A 72 10.01 -16.04 -14.15
N HIS A 73 8.98 -16.87 -13.89
CA HIS A 73 7.92 -17.13 -14.86
C HIS A 73 6.91 -15.97 -14.93
N PRO A 74 6.76 -15.29 -16.09
CA PRO A 74 5.97 -14.06 -16.19
C PRO A 74 4.50 -14.23 -15.80
N LYS A 75 3.83 -15.32 -16.22
CA LYS A 75 2.44 -15.58 -15.83
C LYS A 75 2.26 -15.81 -14.33
N VAL A 76 3.22 -16.49 -13.68
CA VAL A 76 3.20 -16.72 -12.24
C VAL A 76 3.36 -15.39 -11.50
N PHE A 77 4.29 -14.55 -11.95
CA PHE A 77 4.50 -13.22 -11.41
C PHE A 77 3.25 -12.34 -11.52
N LEU A 78 2.64 -12.24 -12.72
CA LEU A 78 1.42 -11.44 -12.93
C LEU A 78 0.24 -11.92 -12.07
N LYS A 79 0.04 -13.23 -11.93
CA LYS A 79 -0.97 -13.81 -11.03
C LYS A 79 -0.72 -13.39 -9.57
N GLN A 80 0.54 -13.43 -9.14
CA GLN A 80 0.90 -13.07 -7.78
C GLN A 80 0.65 -11.58 -7.52
N VAL A 81 0.93 -10.71 -8.51
CA VAL A 81 0.64 -9.27 -8.41
C VAL A 81 -0.86 -9.01 -8.26
N LEU A 82 -1.73 -9.65 -9.06
CA LEU A 82 -3.18 -9.53 -8.91
C LEU A 82 -3.70 -10.05 -7.57
N SER A 83 -2.95 -10.94 -6.94
CA SER A 83 -3.29 -11.51 -5.63
C SER A 83 -2.85 -10.64 -4.45
N ILE A 84 -2.06 -9.58 -4.67
CA ILE A 84 -1.52 -8.68 -3.62
C ILE A 84 -2.57 -8.29 -2.58
N PRO A 85 -3.78 -7.80 -2.94
CA PRO A 85 -4.76 -7.34 -1.97
C PRO A 85 -5.19 -8.42 -0.96
N PHE A 86 -5.14 -9.69 -1.36
CA PHE A 86 -5.51 -10.84 -0.53
C PHE A 86 -4.36 -11.37 0.33
N LEU A 87 -3.14 -10.94 0.05
CA LEU A 87 -1.95 -11.29 0.84
C LEU A 87 -1.74 -10.34 2.01
N ILE A 88 -2.42 -9.19 1.99
CA ILE A 88 -2.34 -8.21 3.07
C ILE A 88 -3.07 -8.76 4.29
N LYS A 89 -2.34 -8.95 5.39
CA LYS A 89 -2.93 -9.37 6.66
C LYS A 89 -3.83 -8.26 7.22
N GLU A 90 -4.97 -8.63 7.79
CA GLU A 90 -5.97 -7.68 8.32
C GLU A 90 -5.39 -6.68 9.33
N ASN A 91 -4.45 -7.09 10.17
CA ASN A 91 -3.79 -6.20 11.13
C ASN A 91 -2.93 -5.11 10.46
N ASN A 92 -2.60 -5.26 9.18
CA ASN A 92 -1.89 -4.28 8.38
C ASN A 92 -2.83 -3.37 7.54
N PHE A 93 -4.13 -3.65 7.49
CA PHE A 93 -5.09 -2.84 6.72
C PHE A 93 -5.02 -1.33 7.03
N PRO A 94 -4.88 -0.87 8.28
CA PRO A 94 -4.80 0.55 8.56
C PRO A 94 -3.64 1.25 7.84
N ILE A 95 -2.44 0.66 7.82
CA ILE A 95 -1.29 1.24 7.15
C ILE A 95 -1.45 1.21 5.62
N TRP A 96 -2.01 0.12 5.05
CA TRP A 96 -2.27 0.01 3.63
C TRP A 96 -3.35 0.99 3.16
N ARG A 97 -4.44 1.18 3.92
CA ARG A 97 -5.46 2.21 3.66
C ARG A 97 -4.86 3.61 3.69
N PHE A 98 -4.02 3.89 4.68
CA PHE A 98 -3.32 5.15 4.77
C PHE A 98 -2.48 5.41 3.53
N PHE A 99 -1.64 4.45 3.09
CA PHE A 99 -0.82 4.55 1.89
C PHE A 99 -1.66 4.70 0.63
N TYR A 100 -2.69 3.89 0.47
CA TYR A 100 -3.60 3.98 -0.67
C TYR A 100 -4.24 5.37 -0.79
N ASN A 101 -4.63 5.96 0.32
CA ASN A 101 -5.17 7.32 0.32
C ASN A 101 -4.09 8.39 0.03
N GLN A 102 -2.83 8.17 0.43
CA GLN A 102 -1.75 9.13 0.21
C GLN A 102 -1.36 9.28 -1.26
N GLN A 103 -1.60 8.31 -2.13
CA GLN A 103 -1.30 8.41 -3.56
C GLN A 103 -1.96 9.62 -4.23
N TRP A 104 -3.11 10.07 -3.72
CA TRP A 104 -3.83 11.25 -4.21
C TRP A 104 -3.20 12.57 -3.76
N TYR A 105 -2.43 12.55 -2.68
CA TYR A 105 -1.78 13.73 -2.09
C TYR A 105 -0.29 13.80 -2.41
N ASP A 106 0.34 12.64 -2.60
CA ASP A 106 1.77 12.53 -2.93
C ASP A 106 2.00 11.53 -4.07
N PRO A 107 1.81 11.96 -5.34
CA PRO A 107 2.05 11.11 -6.51
C PRO A 107 3.51 10.66 -6.68
N GLN A 108 4.48 11.36 -6.05
CA GLN A 108 5.88 10.94 -6.10
C GLN A 108 6.12 9.73 -5.23
N LEU A 109 5.55 9.70 -4.02
CA LEU A 109 5.62 8.53 -3.13
C LEU A 109 5.01 7.29 -3.81
N TYR A 110 3.84 7.44 -4.42
CA TYR A 110 3.19 6.34 -5.16
C TYR A 110 4.09 5.82 -6.27
N ARG A 111 4.64 6.69 -7.11
CA ARG A 111 5.56 6.30 -8.20
C ARG A 111 6.80 5.59 -7.70
N LEU A 112 7.40 6.05 -6.62
CA LEU A 112 8.60 5.42 -6.04
C LEU A 112 8.31 3.99 -5.54
N THR A 113 7.15 3.77 -4.93
CA THR A 113 6.79 2.47 -4.35
C THR A 113 6.29 1.47 -5.40
N THR A 114 5.75 1.94 -6.53
CA THR A 114 5.16 1.07 -7.57
C THR A 114 6.06 0.89 -8.79
N LYS A 115 7.04 1.76 -9.01
CA LYS A 115 7.84 1.75 -10.25
C LYS A 115 8.49 0.41 -10.54
N LEU A 116 9.18 -0.19 -9.57
CA LEU A 116 9.86 -1.47 -9.77
C LEU A 116 8.89 -2.60 -10.14
N LEU A 117 7.71 -2.59 -9.52
CA LEU A 117 6.64 -3.54 -9.84
C LEU A 117 6.10 -3.29 -11.25
N SER A 118 5.87 -2.03 -11.62
CA SER A 118 5.37 -1.64 -12.94
C SER A 118 6.35 -2.01 -14.06
N ASP A 119 7.64 -1.72 -13.88
CA ASP A 119 8.68 -2.09 -14.85
C ASP A 119 8.68 -3.61 -15.07
N ARG A 120 8.60 -4.40 -13.99
CA ARG A 120 8.58 -5.87 -14.06
C ARG A 120 7.28 -6.43 -14.66
N VAL A 121 6.12 -5.78 -14.44
CA VAL A 121 4.86 -6.14 -15.08
C VAL A 121 4.95 -5.91 -16.59
N CYS A 122 5.47 -4.76 -17.03
CA CYS A 122 5.67 -4.43 -18.43
C CYS A 122 6.61 -5.45 -19.12
N ASP A 123 7.72 -5.78 -18.49
CA ASP A 123 8.65 -6.80 -19.00
C ASP A 123 7.99 -8.17 -19.09
N SER A 124 7.08 -8.51 -18.17
CA SER A 124 6.33 -9.77 -18.22
C SER A 124 5.40 -9.83 -19.42
N PHE A 125 4.71 -8.74 -19.77
CA PHE A 125 3.89 -8.66 -20.96
C PHE A 125 4.74 -8.74 -22.26
N ARG A 126 5.94 -8.14 -22.27
CA ARG A 126 6.89 -8.30 -23.39
C ARG A 126 7.31 -9.75 -23.59
N LEU A 127 7.66 -10.44 -22.48
CA LEU A 127 8.04 -11.86 -22.52
C LEU A 127 6.89 -12.79 -22.95
N LEU A 128 5.65 -12.35 -22.82
CA LEU A 128 4.46 -13.06 -23.25
C LEU A 128 3.98 -12.67 -24.66
N ASP A 129 4.80 -11.90 -25.40
CA ASP A 129 4.54 -11.46 -26.77
C ASP A 129 3.26 -10.63 -26.96
N TYR A 130 2.87 -9.86 -25.93
CA TYR A 130 1.77 -8.90 -26.07
C TYR A 130 2.18 -7.76 -27.02
N LYS A 131 1.26 -7.32 -27.89
CA LYS A 131 1.53 -6.33 -28.94
C LYS A 131 1.84 -4.95 -28.41
N ASP A 132 1.22 -4.57 -27.30
CA ASP A 132 1.36 -3.28 -26.65
C ASP A 132 1.53 -3.48 -25.12
N PRO A 133 2.73 -3.86 -24.66
CA PRO A 133 2.99 -4.17 -23.26
C PRO A 133 2.78 -2.96 -22.34
N GLU A 134 2.97 -1.75 -22.84
CA GLU A 134 2.80 -0.51 -22.09
C GLU A 134 1.30 -0.30 -21.75
N THR A 135 0.42 -0.34 -22.75
CA THR A 135 -1.03 -0.22 -22.54
C THR A 135 -1.59 -1.38 -21.71
N GLU A 136 -1.09 -2.60 -21.91
CA GLU A 136 -1.48 -3.75 -21.07
C GLU A 136 -1.07 -3.56 -19.63
N THR A 137 0.10 -2.98 -19.37
CA THR A 137 0.57 -2.63 -18.02
C THR A 137 -0.36 -1.60 -17.36
N GLU A 138 -0.73 -0.55 -18.07
CA GLU A 138 -1.65 0.47 -17.57
C GLU A 138 -3.02 -0.17 -17.24
N THR A 139 -3.57 -0.97 -18.15
CA THR A 139 -4.83 -1.69 -17.96
C THR A 139 -4.77 -2.60 -16.75
N PHE A 140 -3.67 -3.32 -16.59
CA PHE A 140 -3.44 -4.23 -15.47
C PHE A 140 -3.43 -3.49 -14.13
N PHE A 141 -2.76 -2.34 -14.06
CA PHE A 141 -2.74 -1.53 -12.83
C PHE A 141 -4.10 -0.90 -12.52
N VAL A 142 -4.86 -0.44 -13.50
CA VAL A 142 -6.24 0.05 -13.30
C VAL A 142 -7.12 -1.04 -12.67
N LEU A 143 -7.02 -2.28 -13.14
CA LEU A 143 -7.75 -3.41 -12.57
C LEU A 143 -7.25 -3.76 -11.17
N LEU A 144 -5.93 -3.79 -10.96
CA LEU A 144 -5.33 -4.04 -9.65
C LEU A 144 -5.76 -2.99 -8.62
N GLU A 145 -5.78 -1.70 -8.99
CA GLU A 145 -6.26 -0.63 -8.13
C GLU A 145 -7.74 -0.78 -7.77
N GLY A 146 -8.56 -1.21 -8.71
CA GLY A 146 -9.97 -1.55 -8.45
C GLY A 146 -10.11 -2.68 -7.42
N ILE A 147 -9.29 -3.72 -7.51
CA ILE A 147 -9.24 -4.82 -6.54
C ILE A 147 -8.78 -4.32 -5.17
N ILE A 148 -7.67 -3.55 -5.11
CA ILE A 148 -7.12 -2.97 -3.88
C ILE A 148 -8.18 -2.09 -3.18
N SER A 149 -8.81 -1.20 -3.93
CA SER A 149 -9.87 -0.33 -3.43
C SER A 149 -11.02 -1.13 -2.84
N SER A 150 -11.47 -2.16 -3.55
CA SER A 150 -12.55 -3.03 -3.10
C SER A 150 -12.22 -3.76 -1.80
N VAL A 151 -11.01 -4.29 -1.68
CA VAL A 151 -10.57 -5.03 -0.48
C VAL A 151 -10.30 -4.09 0.70
N LEU A 152 -9.64 -2.95 0.46
CA LEU A 152 -9.19 -2.08 1.55
C LEU A 152 -10.24 -1.06 2.00
N LEU A 153 -11.06 -0.52 1.10
CA LEU A 153 -11.90 0.64 1.38
C LEU A 153 -13.39 0.32 1.44
N THR A 154 -13.83 -0.74 0.77
CA THR A 154 -15.25 -1.07 0.71
C THR A 154 -15.56 -2.29 1.57
N LYS A 155 -16.83 -2.39 2.01
CA LYS A 155 -17.35 -3.61 2.64
C LYS A 155 -17.77 -4.68 1.60
N TYR A 156 -17.46 -4.45 0.33
CA TYR A 156 -17.71 -5.43 -0.71
C TYR A 156 -16.76 -6.61 -0.51
N ASN A 157 -17.32 -7.77 -0.26
CA ASN A 157 -16.59 -9.03 -0.34
C ASN A 157 -16.30 -9.30 -1.83
N LEU A 158 -15.20 -8.72 -2.33
CA LEU A 158 -14.69 -9.10 -3.64
C LEU A 158 -14.36 -10.58 -3.58
N THR A 159 -15.09 -11.41 -4.30
CA THR A 159 -14.82 -12.84 -4.33
C THR A 159 -13.60 -13.11 -5.19
N PHE A 160 -12.82 -14.12 -4.83
CA PHE A 160 -11.68 -14.56 -5.65
C PHE A 160 -12.09 -14.89 -7.10
N ALA A 161 -13.36 -15.23 -7.31
CA ALA A 161 -13.93 -15.46 -8.67
C ALA A 161 -13.81 -14.24 -9.59
N VAL A 162 -13.89 -13.02 -9.08
CA VAL A 162 -13.68 -11.80 -9.89
C VAL A 162 -12.23 -11.71 -10.33
N VAL A 163 -11.29 -11.99 -9.42
CA VAL A 163 -9.85 -11.98 -9.73
C VAL A 163 -9.50 -13.08 -10.71
N ASP A 164 -10.04 -14.30 -10.54
CA ASP A 164 -9.89 -15.40 -11.48
C ASP A 164 -10.40 -15.04 -12.89
N ASN A 165 -11.52 -14.31 -12.96
CA ASN A 165 -12.05 -13.83 -14.24
C ASN A 165 -11.14 -12.75 -14.87
N ILE A 166 -10.53 -11.89 -14.07
CA ILE A 166 -9.53 -10.92 -14.55
C ILE A 166 -8.28 -11.67 -15.05
N MET A 167 -7.79 -12.66 -14.30
CA MET A 167 -6.65 -13.48 -14.73
C MET A 167 -6.89 -14.14 -16.09
N LYS A 168 -8.09 -14.68 -16.32
CA LYS A 168 -8.47 -15.27 -17.62
C LYS A 168 -8.45 -14.28 -18.78
N LYS A 169 -8.72 -12.98 -18.53
CA LYS A 169 -8.62 -11.94 -19.57
C LYS A 169 -7.20 -11.68 -20.05
N PHE A 170 -6.21 -11.95 -19.20
CA PHE A 170 -4.77 -11.86 -19.51
C PHE A 170 -4.16 -13.22 -19.84
N ASP A 171 -4.96 -14.23 -20.12
CA ASP A 171 -4.50 -15.60 -20.36
C ASP A 171 -3.51 -16.11 -19.29
N LEU A 172 -3.81 -15.73 -18.06
CA LEU A 172 -3.04 -16.08 -16.86
C LEU A 172 -3.58 -17.33 -16.19
#